data_4b48571c5bce1b3819f467f5231cca79
#
_entry.id   4b48571c5bce1b3819f467f5231cca79
#
_cell.length_a   1.000
_cell.length_b   1.000
_cell.length_c   1.000
_cell.angle_alpha   90.00
_cell.angle_beta   90.00
_cell.angle_gamma   90.00
#
_symmetry.space_group_name_H-M   'P 1'
#
loop_
_entity.id
_entity.type
_entity.pdbx_description
1 polymer ?
#
loop_
_entity_poly.entity_id
_entity_poly.type
_entity_poly.pdbx_seq_one_letter_code
_entity_poly.pdbx_strand_id
1 'polypeptide(L)'
;MISLFIVAAIALSVAIGYKTKYNTGLFAIVFAYVIGCFVMMMKPKEVISGWPVSTMFVIMAVSLFYNFALVNGTLEKAARYLLYFCRRFPGLLPFALYAASAGIAMLGAGFFTVMAFMVPITLLICKEAKMDPLTGAAAVNCGALSGANFMTSGSGIIFRGLMEESGHGDMAFSSTAVIFIASVVFSLLLIAGFRYIPKVNRHIGKGVSFEKPDPFTKKQKQNLYLMLIMIIIVLLFPVLNVIVPENEAIAFINSKLDVGLVAIVFSVIALFLDLAPQKEVIARIPWNTILMICGVGMLIQVAVKAGTLDQLAGTVPLCRRTENNCSSKHIETFNTTRTGCIGCITQRG
;
A
#
# COMPACT_ATOMS: atom_id res chain seq x y z
N MET A 1 13.21 -17.26 24.77
CA MET A 1 14.33 -17.64 23.89
C MET A 1 13.90 -17.76 22.43
N ILE A 2 12.81 -18.46 22.12
CA ILE A 2 12.34 -18.64 20.71
C ILE A 2 12.08 -17.29 20.02
N SER A 3 11.48 -16.32 20.71
CA SER A 3 11.23 -14.97 20.18
C SER A 3 12.49 -14.25 19.72
N LEU A 4 13.58 -14.40 20.46
CA LEU A 4 14.88 -13.82 20.09
C LEU A 4 15.44 -14.46 18.81
N PHE A 5 15.31 -15.78 18.67
CA PHE A 5 15.71 -16.49 17.44
C PHE A 5 14.91 -16.03 16.23
N ILE A 6 13.61 -15.80 16.38
CA ILE A 6 12.75 -15.34 15.27
C ILE A 6 13.11 -13.90 14.86
N VAL A 7 13.28 -13.01 15.83
CA VAL A 7 13.72 -11.61 15.54
C VAL A 7 15.09 -11.61 14.87
N ALA A 8 16.02 -12.43 15.36
CA ALA A 8 17.34 -12.59 14.74
C ALA A 8 17.22 -13.16 13.31
N ALA A 9 16.34 -14.12 13.06
CA ALA A 9 16.10 -14.69 11.74
C ALA A 9 15.52 -13.64 10.75
N ILE A 10 14.60 -12.79 11.20
CA ILE A 10 14.07 -11.68 10.38
C ILE A 10 15.20 -10.72 10.02
N ALA A 11 15.98 -10.26 11.02
CA ALA A 11 17.11 -9.36 10.82
C ALA A 11 18.17 -9.97 9.88
N LEU A 12 18.48 -11.26 10.07
CA LEU A 12 19.43 -11.99 9.25
C LEU A 12 18.95 -12.16 7.82
N SER A 13 17.67 -12.46 7.60
CA SER A 13 17.05 -12.53 6.25
C SER A 13 17.25 -11.21 5.50
N VAL A 14 17.00 -10.09 6.17
CA VAL A 14 17.17 -8.75 5.58
C VAL A 14 18.66 -8.48 5.31
N ALA A 15 19.54 -8.78 6.26
CA ALA A 15 20.99 -8.55 6.12
C ALA A 15 21.61 -9.39 4.98
N ILE A 16 21.24 -10.68 4.88
CA ILE A 16 21.70 -11.56 3.79
C ILE A 16 21.17 -11.06 2.46
N GLY A 17 19.86 -10.75 2.36
CA GLY A 17 19.25 -10.24 1.13
C GLY A 17 19.90 -8.93 0.67
N TYR A 18 20.20 -8.01 1.59
CA TYR A 18 20.90 -6.77 1.30
C TYR A 18 22.33 -7.00 0.78
N LYS A 19 23.10 -7.87 1.45
CA LYS A 19 24.49 -8.17 1.08
C LYS A 19 24.60 -8.94 -0.23
N THR A 20 23.75 -9.94 -0.43
CA THR A 20 23.82 -10.84 -1.59
C THR A 20 23.06 -10.34 -2.81
N LYS A 21 22.20 -9.33 -2.63
CA LYS A 21 21.24 -8.84 -3.66
C LYS A 21 20.19 -9.88 -4.08
N TYR A 22 20.06 -10.98 -3.36
CA TYR A 22 19.00 -11.96 -3.57
C TYR A 22 17.71 -11.55 -2.83
N ASN A 23 16.60 -12.16 -3.23
CA ASN A 23 15.30 -11.87 -2.65
C ASN A 23 15.26 -12.29 -1.16
N THR A 24 15.03 -11.32 -0.28
CA THR A 24 14.94 -11.52 1.19
C THR A 24 13.87 -12.54 1.57
N GLY A 25 12.77 -12.62 0.81
CA GLY A 25 11.67 -13.56 1.07
C GLY A 25 12.10 -15.02 1.01
N LEU A 26 13.04 -15.38 0.12
CA LEU A 26 13.56 -16.75 0.05
C LEU A 26 14.26 -17.17 1.33
N PHE A 27 15.07 -16.28 1.91
CA PHE A 27 15.73 -16.54 3.20
C PHE A 27 14.71 -16.63 4.34
N ALA A 28 13.70 -15.76 4.32
CA ALA A 28 12.62 -15.77 5.30
C ALA A 28 11.83 -17.10 5.26
N ILE A 29 11.55 -17.67 4.07
CA ILE A 29 10.92 -18.98 3.92
C ILE A 29 11.78 -20.08 4.55
N VAL A 30 13.10 -20.07 4.29
CA VAL A 30 14.03 -21.05 4.87
C VAL A 30 14.03 -20.97 6.38
N PHE A 31 14.12 -19.76 6.95
CA PHE A 31 14.06 -19.58 8.40
C PHE A 31 12.70 -19.96 8.99
N ALA A 32 11.59 -19.63 8.32
CA ALA A 32 10.26 -20.07 8.74
C ALA A 32 10.15 -21.60 8.78
N TYR A 33 10.70 -22.30 7.79
CA TYR A 33 10.74 -23.74 7.77
C TYR A 33 11.60 -24.31 8.91
N VAL A 34 12.83 -23.83 9.06
CA VAL A 34 13.75 -24.32 10.09
C VAL A 34 13.20 -24.08 11.50
N ILE A 35 12.76 -22.86 11.79
CA ILE A 35 12.23 -22.51 13.11
C ILE A 35 10.89 -23.21 13.35
N GLY A 36 9.98 -23.16 12.38
CA GLY A 36 8.65 -23.77 12.52
C GLY A 36 8.72 -25.28 12.72
N CYS A 37 9.42 -26.01 11.85
CA CYS A 37 9.41 -27.46 11.89
C CYS A 37 10.37 -28.04 12.93
N PHE A 38 11.57 -27.48 13.12
CA PHE A 38 12.60 -28.09 13.96
C PHE A 38 12.71 -27.49 15.36
N VAL A 39 12.34 -26.22 15.55
CA VAL A 39 12.36 -25.58 16.87
C VAL A 39 10.99 -25.64 17.54
N MET A 40 9.92 -25.33 16.78
CA MET A 40 8.54 -25.31 17.29
C MET A 40 7.80 -26.64 17.07
N MET A 41 8.42 -27.64 16.41
CA MET A 41 7.83 -28.96 16.12
C MET A 41 6.49 -28.89 15.36
N MET A 42 6.31 -27.84 14.54
CA MET A 42 5.12 -27.69 13.70
C MET A 42 5.16 -28.65 12.52
N LYS A 43 4.00 -29.07 12.04
CA LYS A 43 3.94 -29.86 10.79
C LYS A 43 4.27 -28.97 9.59
N PRO A 44 4.96 -29.48 8.54
CA PRO A 44 5.27 -28.69 7.33
C PRO A 44 4.04 -28.01 6.71
N LYS A 45 2.87 -28.66 6.71
CA LYS A 45 1.62 -28.08 6.23
C LYS A 45 1.20 -26.84 7.03
N GLU A 46 1.46 -26.81 8.33
CA GLU A 46 1.15 -25.67 9.19
C GLU A 46 2.07 -24.47 8.94
N VAL A 47 3.33 -24.72 8.57
CA VAL A 47 4.27 -23.68 8.16
C VAL A 47 3.87 -23.13 6.79
N ILE A 48 3.52 -24.01 5.83
CA ILE A 48 3.08 -23.62 4.49
C ILE A 48 1.75 -22.83 4.56
N SER A 49 0.82 -23.19 5.45
CA SER A 49 -0.44 -22.44 5.62
C SER A 49 -0.24 -21.02 6.15
N GLY A 50 0.95 -20.70 6.67
CA GLY A 50 1.35 -19.33 6.98
C GLY A 50 1.66 -18.44 5.77
N TRP A 51 1.61 -18.99 4.54
CA TRP A 51 1.75 -18.22 3.32
C TRP A 51 0.52 -17.32 3.11
N PRO A 52 0.70 -15.99 2.98
CA PRO A 52 -0.42 -15.05 2.87
C PRO A 52 -1.05 -15.09 1.47
N VAL A 53 -1.91 -16.10 1.22
CA VAL A 53 -2.52 -16.35 -0.10
C VAL A 53 -3.38 -15.18 -0.55
N SER A 54 -4.17 -14.60 0.35
CA SER A 54 -5.05 -13.46 0.04
C SER A 54 -4.23 -12.24 -0.41
N THR A 55 -3.20 -11.88 0.34
CA THR A 55 -2.30 -10.77 0.01
C THR A 55 -1.59 -11.01 -1.32
N MET A 56 -1.08 -12.22 -1.56
CA MET A 56 -0.48 -12.60 -2.84
C MET A 56 -1.46 -12.41 -4.01
N PHE A 57 -2.68 -12.92 -3.86
CA PHE A 57 -3.70 -12.84 -4.91
C PHE A 57 -4.05 -11.37 -5.23
N VAL A 58 -4.27 -10.55 -4.21
CA VAL A 58 -4.65 -9.14 -4.41
C VAL A 58 -3.52 -8.36 -5.08
N ILE A 59 -2.25 -8.53 -4.64
CA ILE A 59 -1.10 -7.85 -5.27
C ILE A 59 -0.97 -8.28 -6.73
N MET A 60 -1.07 -9.56 -7.02
CA MET A 60 -1.00 -10.11 -8.39
C MET A 60 -2.12 -9.54 -9.27
N ALA A 61 -3.36 -9.61 -8.82
CA ALA A 61 -4.55 -9.20 -9.57
C ALA A 61 -4.55 -7.69 -9.88
N VAL A 62 -4.27 -6.89 -8.87
CA VAL A 62 -4.22 -5.42 -9.01
C VAL A 62 -3.05 -5.00 -9.90
N SER A 63 -1.87 -5.60 -9.71
CA SER A 63 -0.71 -5.33 -10.59
C SER A 63 -1.00 -5.73 -12.04
N LEU A 64 -1.67 -6.87 -12.26
CA LEU A 64 -2.09 -7.31 -13.58
C LEU A 64 -2.93 -6.23 -14.28
N PHE A 65 -3.95 -5.72 -13.61
CA PHE A 65 -4.83 -4.68 -14.16
C PHE A 65 -4.09 -3.38 -14.49
N TYR A 66 -3.30 -2.87 -13.56
CA TYR A 66 -2.58 -1.61 -13.78
C TYR A 66 -1.45 -1.72 -14.81
N ASN A 67 -0.91 -2.91 -15.03
CA ASN A 67 0.09 -3.13 -16.07
C ASN A 67 -0.43 -2.89 -17.49
N PHE A 68 -1.75 -2.98 -17.75
CA PHE A 68 -2.32 -2.55 -19.03
C PHE A 68 -2.04 -1.07 -19.30
N ALA A 69 -2.21 -0.21 -18.29
CA ALA A 69 -1.95 1.21 -18.41
C ALA A 69 -0.45 1.54 -18.49
N LEU A 70 0.38 0.70 -17.89
CA LEU A 70 1.82 0.83 -17.97
C LEU A 70 2.34 0.43 -19.35
N VAL A 71 1.87 -0.70 -19.91
CA VAL A 71 2.30 -1.23 -21.20
C VAL A 71 1.86 -0.34 -22.36
N ASN A 72 0.63 0.18 -22.33
CA ASN A 72 0.13 1.05 -23.42
C ASN A 72 0.50 2.53 -23.24
N GLY A 73 1.30 2.90 -22.24
CA GLY A 73 1.79 4.25 -22.03
C GLY A 73 0.76 5.24 -21.48
N THR A 74 -0.41 4.78 -20.98
CA THR A 74 -1.44 5.66 -20.41
C THR A 74 -0.91 6.44 -19.22
N LEU A 75 -0.18 5.78 -18.31
CA LEU A 75 0.34 6.39 -17.09
C LEU A 75 1.40 7.44 -17.39
N GLU A 76 2.31 7.15 -18.31
CA GLU A 76 3.34 8.11 -18.74
C GLU A 76 2.71 9.36 -19.35
N LYS A 77 1.71 9.18 -20.22
CA LYS A 77 1.02 10.30 -20.87
C LYS A 77 0.21 11.12 -19.84
N ALA A 78 -0.42 10.49 -18.85
CA ALA A 78 -1.10 11.18 -17.75
C ALA A 78 -0.13 12.05 -16.96
N ALA A 79 1.08 11.54 -16.65
CA ALA A 79 2.14 12.32 -16.01
C ALA A 79 2.53 13.55 -16.82
N ARG A 80 2.77 13.38 -18.13
CA ARG A 80 3.16 14.48 -19.02
C ARG A 80 2.08 15.56 -19.09
N TYR A 81 0.80 15.18 -19.12
CA TYR A 81 -0.31 16.15 -19.05
C TYR A 81 -0.33 16.93 -17.75
N LEU A 82 -0.13 16.26 -16.61
CA LEU A 82 -0.11 16.92 -15.31
C LEU A 82 1.04 17.95 -15.23
N LEU A 83 2.24 17.58 -15.69
CA LEU A 83 3.39 18.50 -15.76
C LEU A 83 3.12 19.70 -16.70
N TYR A 84 2.48 19.45 -17.83
CA TYR A 84 2.10 20.50 -18.76
C TYR A 84 1.12 21.51 -18.15
N PHE A 85 0.17 21.08 -17.32
CA PHE A 85 -0.72 21.99 -16.60
C PHE A 85 0.03 22.93 -15.64
N CYS A 86 1.11 22.45 -15.05
CA CYS A 86 1.89 23.19 -14.06
C CYS A 86 2.89 24.20 -14.66
N ARG A 87 3.03 24.26 -15.98
CA ARG A 87 3.96 25.17 -16.69
C ARG A 87 3.76 26.65 -16.37
N ARG A 88 2.54 27.04 -16.00
CA ARG A 88 2.22 28.46 -15.71
C ARG A 88 2.77 28.92 -14.36
N PHE A 89 3.14 27.99 -13.47
CA PHE A 89 3.57 28.30 -12.11
C PHE A 89 4.90 27.60 -11.80
N PRO A 90 6.06 28.14 -12.29
CA PRO A 90 7.36 27.48 -12.09
C PRO A 90 7.71 27.25 -10.61
N GLY A 91 7.25 28.14 -9.73
CA GLY A 91 7.44 27.99 -8.28
C GLY A 91 6.73 26.79 -7.66
N LEU A 92 5.71 26.26 -8.34
CA LEU A 92 4.98 25.06 -7.92
C LEU A 92 5.54 23.77 -8.55
N LEU A 93 6.62 23.85 -9.33
CA LEU A 93 7.18 22.70 -10.03
C LEU A 93 7.51 21.50 -9.12
N PRO A 94 8.10 21.66 -7.91
CA PRO A 94 8.29 20.53 -6.99
C PRO A 94 6.98 19.87 -6.59
N PHE A 95 5.93 20.66 -6.32
CA PHE A 95 4.61 20.14 -5.98
C PHE A 95 3.92 19.46 -7.17
N ALA A 96 4.17 19.94 -8.40
CA ALA A 96 3.69 19.32 -9.62
C ALA A 96 4.34 17.97 -9.86
N LEU A 97 5.64 17.85 -9.65
CA LEU A 97 6.39 16.58 -9.72
C LEU A 97 5.89 15.59 -8.66
N TYR A 98 5.67 16.09 -7.44
CA TYR A 98 5.03 15.31 -6.38
C TYR A 98 3.66 14.80 -6.80
N ALA A 99 2.77 15.71 -7.25
CA ALA A 99 1.40 15.36 -7.63
C ALA A 99 1.35 14.38 -8.82
N ALA A 100 2.25 14.55 -9.81
CA ALA A 100 2.39 13.63 -10.93
C ALA A 100 2.78 12.24 -10.45
N SER A 101 3.82 12.15 -9.62
CA SER A 101 4.33 10.88 -9.10
C SER A 101 3.31 10.21 -8.18
N ALA A 102 2.67 11.00 -7.29
CA ALA A 102 1.62 10.52 -6.41
C ALA A 102 0.40 10.01 -7.19
N GLY A 103 -0.08 10.79 -8.17
CA GLY A 103 -1.22 10.40 -8.99
C GLY A 103 -0.98 9.10 -9.75
N ILE A 104 0.20 8.91 -10.33
CA ILE A 104 0.54 7.68 -11.05
C ILE A 104 0.68 6.50 -10.11
N ALA A 105 1.30 6.70 -8.94
CA ALA A 105 1.40 5.65 -7.93
C ALA A 105 0.03 5.28 -7.36
N MET A 106 -0.86 6.24 -7.13
CA MET A 106 -2.25 6.01 -6.72
C MET A 106 -3.03 5.20 -7.76
N LEU A 107 -2.75 5.45 -9.05
CA LEU A 107 -3.31 4.67 -10.15
C LEU A 107 -2.67 3.27 -10.28
N GLY A 108 -1.88 2.83 -9.30
CA GLY A 108 -1.40 1.45 -9.16
C GLY A 108 -0.08 1.11 -9.82
N ALA A 109 0.65 2.10 -10.37
CA ALA A 109 1.94 1.84 -11.00
C ALA A 109 3.03 1.29 -10.04
N GLY A 110 2.79 1.41 -8.73
CA GLY A 110 3.74 0.99 -7.70
C GLY A 110 4.94 1.95 -7.56
N PHE A 111 5.50 1.98 -6.36
CA PHE A 111 6.58 2.90 -5.99
C PHE A 111 7.79 2.83 -6.95
N PHE A 112 8.36 1.62 -7.12
CA PHE A 112 9.59 1.45 -7.92
C PHE A 112 9.39 1.76 -9.39
N THR A 113 8.24 1.45 -9.96
CA THR A 113 7.92 1.74 -11.37
C THR A 113 7.84 3.24 -11.59
N VAL A 114 7.15 3.98 -10.70
CA VAL A 114 7.08 5.44 -10.78
C VAL A 114 8.46 6.06 -10.67
N MET A 115 9.30 5.59 -9.74
CA MET A 115 10.67 6.06 -9.59
C MET A 115 11.49 5.82 -10.87
N ALA A 116 11.38 4.64 -11.47
CA ALA A 116 12.19 4.26 -12.63
C ALA A 116 11.98 5.17 -13.84
N PHE A 117 10.76 5.66 -14.08
CA PHE A 117 10.51 6.56 -15.22
C PHE A 117 10.42 8.04 -14.86
N MET A 118 9.93 8.38 -13.66
CA MET A 118 9.82 9.79 -13.27
C MET A 118 11.15 10.43 -12.89
N VAL A 119 12.10 9.67 -12.31
CA VAL A 119 13.41 10.23 -11.94
C VAL A 119 14.19 10.76 -13.13
N PRO A 120 14.39 10.01 -14.24
CA PRO A 120 15.08 10.55 -15.42
C PRO A 120 14.40 11.81 -15.98
N ILE A 121 13.07 11.80 -16.08
CA ILE A 121 12.29 12.95 -16.56
C ILE A 121 12.50 14.16 -15.63
N THR A 122 12.44 13.92 -14.33
CA THR A 122 12.61 14.96 -13.30
C THR A 122 14.00 15.59 -13.37
N LEU A 123 15.06 14.80 -13.57
CA LEU A 123 16.42 15.33 -13.69
C LEU A 123 16.58 16.23 -14.91
N LEU A 124 15.96 15.90 -16.05
CA LEU A 124 15.92 16.76 -17.24
C LEU A 124 15.17 18.07 -16.95
N ILE A 125 14.00 17.98 -16.32
CA ILE A 125 13.19 19.15 -15.91
C ILE A 125 13.98 20.03 -14.94
N CYS A 126 14.66 19.45 -13.95
CA CYS A 126 15.48 20.20 -12.99
C CYS A 126 16.60 20.98 -13.72
N LYS A 127 17.26 20.38 -14.70
CA LYS A 127 18.30 21.04 -15.50
C LYS A 127 17.76 22.21 -16.29
N GLU A 128 16.61 22.05 -16.97
CA GLU A 128 15.97 23.11 -17.76
C GLU A 128 15.40 24.22 -16.87
N ALA A 129 14.75 23.84 -15.76
CA ALA A 129 14.14 24.79 -14.82
C ALA A 129 15.13 25.46 -13.87
N LYS A 130 16.41 25.12 -13.91
CA LYS A 130 17.42 25.55 -12.93
C LYS A 130 16.97 25.25 -11.48
N MET A 131 16.27 24.13 -11.31
CA MET A 131 15.83 23.63 -10.02
C MET A 131 16.88 22.66 -9.48
N ASP A 132 17.09 22.67 -8.17
CA ASP A 132 17.99 21.71 -7.53
C ASP A 132 17.51 20.26 -7.77
N PRO A 133 18.39 19.38 -8.29
CA PRO A 133 18.05 17.98 -8.54
C PRO A 133 17.60 17.22 -7.29
N LEU A 134 18.12 17.57 -6.11
CA LEU A 134 17.72 16.95 -4.85
C LEU A 134 16.27 17.25 -4.50
N THR A 135 15.85 18.50 -4.71
CA THR A 135 14.45 18.91 -4.52
C THR A 135 13.51 18.18 -5.47
N GLY A 136 13.91 18.03 -6.73
CA GLY A 136 13.14 17.28 -7.72
C GLY A 136 13.04 15.79 -7.37
N ALA A 137 14.16 15.16 -7.02
CA ALA A 137 14.21 13.77 -6.62
C ALA A 137 13.41 13.51 -5.33
N ALA A 138 13.52 14.40 -4.34
CA ALA A 138 12.71 14.32 -3.11
C ALA A 138 11.22 14.42 -3.39
N ALA A 139 10.80 15.34 -4.29
CA ALA A 139 9.41 15.51 -4.67
C ALA A 139 8.85 14.25 -5.33
N VAL A 140 9.57 13.64 -6.26
CA VAL A 140 9.17 12.40 -6.93
C VAL A 140 9.13 11.22 -5.97
N ASN A 141 10.15 11.08 -5.12
CA ASN A 141 10.21 9.99 -4.14
C ASN A 141 9.06 10.08 -3.13
N CYS A 142 8.83 11.27 -2.56
CA CYS A 142 7.71 11.51 -1.65
C CYS A 142 6.35 11.29 -2.32
N GLY A 143 6.20 11.73 -3.58
CA GLY A 143 4.99 11.51 -4.35
C GLY A 143 4.74 10.03 -4.62
N ALA A 144 5.74 9.31 -5.12
CA ALA A 144 5.63 7.89 -5.37
C ALA A 144 5.31 7.09 -4.09
N LEU A 145 5.93 7.44 -2.95
CA LEU A 145 5.65 6.81 -1.65
C LEU A 145 4.24 7.10 -1.16
N SER A 146 3.82 8.36 -1.17
CA SER A 146 2.47 8.75 -0.75
C SER A 146 1.41 8.09 -1.61
N GLY A 147 1.58 8.13 -2.95
CA GLY A 147 0.64 7.50 -3.87
C GLY A 147 0.60 5.97 -3.73
N ALA A 148 1.74 5.32 -3.47
CA ALA A 148 1.78 3.87 -3.23
C ALA A 148 1.03 3.46 -1.94
N ASN A 149 0.93 4.35 -0.95
CA ASN A 149 0.17 4.13 0.29
C ASN A 149 -1.34 4.34 0.12
N PHE A 150 -1.80 4.77 -1.05
CA PHE A 150 -3.23 4.90 -1.32
C PHE A 150 -3.94 3.55 -1.20
N MET A 151 -5.18 3.54 -0.72
CA MET A 151 -5.93 2.33 -0.31
C MET A 151 -6.07 1.25 -1.38
N THR A 152 -6.03 1.64 -2.66
CA THR A 152 -6.12 0.72 -3.82
C THR A 152 -4.78 0.54 -4.54
N SER A 153 -3.71 1.12 -4.04
CA SER A 153 -2.37 1.00 -4.59
C SER A 153 -1.53 -0.04 -3.84
N GLY A 154 -0.36 -0.35 -4.36
CA GLY A 154 0.46 -1.47 -3.92
C GLY A 154 0.66 -1.58 -2.40
N SER A 155 1.19 -0.53 -1.75
CA SER A 155 1.44 -0.56 -0.29
C SER A 155 0.14 -0.53 0.51
N GLY A 156 -0.86 0.24 0.06
CA GLY A 156 -2.16 0.32 0.73
C GLY A 156 -2.86 -1.04 0.78
N ILE A 157 -2.80 -1.80 -0.32
CA ILE A 157 -3.35 -3.16 -0.41
C ILE A 157 -2.60 -4.11 0.54
N ILE A 158 -1.27 -4.01 0.61
CA ILE A 158 -0.45 -4.83 1.50
C ILE A 158 -0.82 -4.55 2.96
N PHE A 159 -0.93 -3.28 3.37
CA PHE A 159 -1.33 -2.92 4.74
C PHE A 159 -2.70 -3.47 5.10
N ARG A 160 -3.68 -3.35 4.18
CA ARG A 160 -5.02 -3.90 4.39
C ARG A 160 -4.98 -5.41 4.56
N GLY A 161 -4.31 -6.12 3.66
CA GLY A 161 -4.19 -7.57 3.72
C GLY A 161 -3.54 -8.06 5.02
N LEU A 162 -2.46 -7.41 5.47
CA LEU A 162 -1.82 -7.75 6.74
C LEU A 162 -2.72 -7.50 7.95
N MET A 163 -3.53 -6.45 7.95
CA MET A 163 -4.50 -6.19 9.01
C MET A 163 -5.65 -7.20 9.01
N GLU A 164 -6.16 -7.57 7.83
CA GLU A 164 -7.18 -8.60 7.67
C GLU A 164 -6.68 -9.97 8.16
N GLU A 165 -5.45 -10.36 7.80
CA GLU A 165 -4.80 -11.59 8.26
C GLU A 165 -4.53 -11.60 9.78
N SER A 166 -4.33 -10.41 10.37
CA SER A 166 -4.14 -10.23 11.82
C SER A 166 -5.45 -10.18 12.61
N GLY A 167 -6.61 -10.36 11.96
CA GLY A 167 -7.93 -10.34 12.59
C GLY A 167 -8.52 -8.94 12.83
N HIS A 168 -7.91 -7.88 12.25
CA HIS A 168 -8.36 -6.49 12.39
C HIS A 168 -8.91 -5.93 11.06
N GLY A 169 -9.62 -6.75 10.31
CA GLY A 169 -10.14 -6.39 8.98
C GLY A 169 -11.15 -5.24 8.99
N ASP A 170 -11.94 -5.12 10.05
CA ASP A 170 -12.90 -4.02 10.27
C ASP A 170 -12.24 -2.63 10.33
N MET A 171 -11.00 -2.56 10.84
CA MET A 171 -10.23 -1.32 10.92
C MET A 171 -9.24 -1.13 9.76
N ALA A 172 -9.10 -2.11 8.88
CA ALA A 172 -8.07 -2.13 7.84
C ALA A 172 -8.18 -0.94 6.86
N PHE A 173 -9.40 -0.60 6.44
CA PHE A 173 -9.63 0.52 5.55
C PHE A 173 -9.31 1.87 6.20
N SER A 174 -9.83 2.13 7.40
CA SER A 174 -9.63 3.39 8.11
C SER A 174 -8.16 3.60 8.49
N SER A 175 -7.48 2.56 8.97
CA SER A 175 -6.06 2.62 9.30
C SER A 175 -5.19 2.91 8.07
N THR A 176 -5.48 2.28 6.94
CA THR A 176 -4.75 2.54 5.68
C THR A 176 -5.00 3.96 5.18
N ALA A 177 -6.23 4.48 5.34
CA ALA A 177 -6.55 5.87 4.99
C ALA A 177 -5.76 6.86 5.86
N VAL A 178 -5.62 6.61 7.16
CA VAL A 178 -4.79 7.42 8.06
C VAL A 178 -3.32 7.39 7.64
N ILE A 179 -2.77 6.22 7.30
CA ILE A 179 -1.38 6.09 6.81
C ILE A 179 -1.20 6.89 5.52
N PHE A 180 -2.15 6.81 4.59
CA PHE A 180 -2.12 7.60 3.36
C PHE A 180 -2.11 9.10 3.65
N ILE A 181 -3.06 9.60 4.45
CA ILE A 181 -3.16 11.03 4.80
C ILE A 181 -1.88 11.50 5.51
N ALA A 182 -1.38 10.73 6.47
CA ALA A 182 -0.14 11.06 7.18
C ALA A 182 1.05 11.14 6.22
N SER A 183 1.17 10.19 5.28
CA SER A 183 2.24 10.19 4.27
C SER A 183 2.15 11.39 3.33
N VAL A 184 0.94 11.81 2.94
CA VAL A 184 0.71 13.02 2.12
C VAL A 184 1.11 14.28 2.88
N VAL A 185 0.62 14.44 4.12
CA VAL A 185 0.91 15.62 4.95
C VAL A 185 2.42 15.75 5.20
N PHE A 186 3.07 14.66 5.63
CA PHE A 186 4.52 14.64 5.87
C PHE A 186 5.30 15.00 4.59
N SER A 187 4.94 14.43 3.46
CA SER A 187 5.58 14.66 2.18
C SER A 187 5.44 16.11 1.73
N LEU A 188 4.25 16.69 1.87
CA LEU A 188 4.02 18.09 1.51
C LEU A 188 4.80 19.05 2.41
N LEU A 189 4.88 18.77 3.72
CA LEU A 189 5.70 19.56 4.65
C LEU A 189 7.18 19.47 4.31
N LEU A 190 7.68 18.28 3.95
CA LEU A 190 9.06 18.07 3.56
C LEU A 190 9.39 18.83 2.27
N ILE A 191 8.54 18.77 1.24
CA ILE A 191 8.74 19.48 -0.02
C ILE A 191 8.65 20.99 0.20
N ALA A 192 7.72 21.48 1.04
CA ALA A 192 7.65 22.87 1.43
C ALA A 192 8.92 23.31 2.13
N GLY A 193 9.47 22.50 3.06
CA GLY A 193 10.75 22.74 3.69
C GLY A 193 11.89 22.92 2.69
N PHE A 194 12.04 22.00 1.73
CA PHE A 194 13.03 22.09 0.66
C PHE A 194 12.82 23.33 -0.22
N ARG A 195 11.57 23.73 -0.46
CA ARG A 195 11.24 24.93 -1.26
C ARG A 195 11.67 26.23 -0.60
N TYR A 196 11.57 26.32 0.72
CA TYR A 196 11.86 27.54 1.48
C TYR A 196 13.30 27.64 1.98
N ILE A 197 14.15 26.62 1.78
CA ILE A 197 15.59 26.73 2.06
C ILE A 197 16.21 27.75 1.08
N PRO A 198 16.63 28.96 1.55
CA PRO A 198 16.84 30.11 0.66
C PRO A 198 18.00 29.97 -0.32
N LYS A 199 18.96 29.06 -0.06
CA LYS A 199 20.20 28.93 -0.87
C LYS A 199 20.03 28.04 -2.09
N VAL A 200 19.05 27.10 -2.09
CA VAL A 200 18.98 26.01 -3.07
C VAL A 200 18.01 26.32 -4.22
N ASN A 201 16.92 27.07 -3.97
CA ASN A 201 15.83 27.22 -4.94
C ASN A 201 15.45 28.68 -5.25
N ARG A 202 16.39 29.62 -5.17
CA ARG A 202 16.12 31.05 -5.41
C ARG A 202 15.64 31.40 -6.83
N HIS A 203 15.97 30.56 -7.82
CA HIS A 203 15.70 30.84 -9.22
C HIS A 203 15.11 29.64 -9.95
N ILE A 204 13.99 29.09 -9.45
CA ILE A 204 13.24 28.11 -10.26
C ILE A 204 12.72 28.88 -11.48
N GLY A 205 13.26 28.51 -12.64
CA GLY A 205 13.38 29.36 -13.80
C GLY A 205 12.09 29.79 -14.45
N LYS A 206 12.13 31.01 -14.88
CA LYS A 206 11.30 31.53 -15.97
C LYS A 206 11.76 30.83 -17.25
N GLY A 207 10.90 30.02 -17.87
CA GLY A 207 11.14 29.51 -19.20
C GLY A 207 11.21 28.00 -19.42
N VAL A 208 10.64 27.18 -18.54
CA VAL A 208 10.46 25.77 -18.87
C VAL A 208 9.37 25.63 -19.92
N SER A 209 9.76 25.32 -21.14
CA SER A 209 8.86 25.01 -22.23
C SER A 209 8.46 23.53 -22.17
N PHE A 210 7.39 23.23 -21.45
CA PHE A 210 6.78 21.90 -21.60
C PHE A 210 5.99 21.87 -22.91
N GLU A 211 6.43 21.04 -23.85
CA GLU A 211 5.63 20.77 -25.04
C GLU A 211 4.29 20.15 -24.64
N LYS A 212 3.25 20.54 -25.35
CA LYS A 212 1.92 19.97 -25.13
C LYS A 212 1.96 18.49 -25.52
N PRO A 213 1.63 17.55 -24.61
CA PRO A 213 1.60 16.14 -24.94
C PRO A 213 0.59 15.85 -26.05
N ASP A 214 0.90 14.87 -26.89
CA ASP A 214 -0.05 14.38 -27.90
C ASP A 214 -1.36 13.92 -27.23
N PRO A 215 -2.51 14.05 -27.90
CA PRO A 215 -3.78 13.60 -27.35
C PRO A 215 -3.76 12.10 -27.04
N PHE A 216 -4.51 11.71 -26.00
CA PHE A 216 -4.66 10.29 -25.68
C PHE A 216 -5.25 9.52 -26.85
N THR A 217 -4.67 8.37 -27.17
CA THR A 217 -5.25 7.43 -28.13
C THR A 217 -6.55 6.84 -27.59
N LYS A 218 -7.36 6.24 -28.47
CA LYS A 218 -8.62 5.59 -28.07
C LYS A 218 -8.40 4.54 -26.97
N LYS A 219 -7.39 3.67 -27.14
CA LYS A 219 -7.02 2.62 -26.16
C LYS A 219 -6.58 3.21 -24.82
N GLN A 220 -5.78 4.30 -24.84
CA GLN A 220 -5.34 4.97 -23.63
C GLN A 220 -6.50 5.62 -22.87
N LYS A 221 -7.45 6.27 -23.57
CA LYS A 221 -8.65 6.83 -22.95
C LYS A 221 -9.50 5.75 -22.30
N GLN A 222 -9.75 4.65 -23.01
CA GLN A 222 -10.51 3.50 -22.49
C GLN A 222 -9.85 2.95 -21.22
N ASN A 223 -8.52 2.78 -21.23
CA ASN A 223 -7.80 2.29 -20.07
C ASN A 223 -7.89 3.26 -18.89
N LEU A 224 -7.73 4.57 -19.12
CA LEU A 224 -7.88 5.57 -18.08
C LEU A 224 -9.29 5.55 -17.45
N TYR A 225 -10.33 5.44 -18.26
CA TYR A 225 -11.71 5.32 -17.77
C TYR A 225 -11.91 4.04 -16.95
N LEU A 226 -11.40 2.88 -17.41
CA LEU A 226 -11.49 1.63 -16.65
C LEU A 226 -10.80 1.76 -15.28
N MET A 227 -9.61 2.40 -15.23
CA MET A 227 -8.90 2.63 -13.98
C MET A 227 -9.69 3.53 -13.02
N LEU A 228 -10.25 4.63 -13.52
CA LEU A 228 -11.07 5.53 -12.70
C LEU A 228 -12.34 4.84 -12.19
N ILE A 229 -13.03 4.08 -13.05
CA ILE A 229 -14.22 3.32 -12.65
C ILE A 229 -13.87 2.29 -11.59
N MET A 230 -12.79 1.52 -11.75
CA MET A 230 -12.34 0.55 -10.76
C MET A 230 -12.07 1.23 -9.42
N ILE A 231 -11.32 2.34 -9.40
CA ILE A 231 -11.02 3.07 -8.17
C ILE A 231 -12.31 3.56 -7.49
N ILE A 232 -13.23 4.11 -8.29
CA ILE A 232 -14.53 4.57 -7.76
C ILE A 232 -15.29 3.40 -7.12
N ILE A 233 -15.39 2.26 -7.79
CA ILE A 233 -16.11 1.08 -7.26
C ILE A 233 -15.47 0.60 -5.95
N VAL A 234 -14.15 0.46 -5.93
CA VAL A 234 -13.41 -0.07 -4.77
C VAL A 234 -13.45 0.88 -3.57
N LEU A 235 -13.54 2.20 -3.78
CA LEU A 235 -13.59 3.19 -2.70
C LEU A 235 -15.02 3.52 -2.27
N LEU A 236 -15.98 3.48 -3.19
CA LEU A 236 -17.36 3.93 -2.94
C LEU A 236 -18.03 3.14 -1.81
N PHE A 237 -18.00 1.81 -1.88
CA PHE A 237 -18.71 0.97 -0.91
C PHE A 237 -18.09 1.00 0.50
N PRO A 238 -16.77 0.92 0.70
CA PRO A 238 -16.18 1.14 2.03
C PRO A 238 -16.49 2.52 2.61
N VAL A 239 -16.44 3.58 1.77
CA VAL A 239 -16.77 4.94 2.22
C VAL A 239 -18.25 5.06 2.58
N LEU A 240 -19.15 4.53 1.75
CA LEU A 240 -20.59 4.52 2.05
C LEU A 240 -20.90 3.72 3.32
N ASN A 241 -20.22 2.60 3.55
CA ASN A 241 -20.40 1.80 4.77
C ASN A 241 -19.94 2.54 6.04
N VAL A 242 -18.95 3.43 5.92
CA VAL A 242 -18.53 4.30 7.05
C VAL A 242 -19.53 5.43 7.27
N ILE A 243 -20.12 6.00 6.21
CA ILE A 243 -21.07 7.14 6.31
C ILE A 243 -22.46 6.67 6.73
N VAL A 244 -22.90 5.50 6.23
CA VAL A 244 -24.24 4.95 6.47
C VAL A 244 -24.12 3.49 6.96
N PRO A 245 -23.64 3.28 8.20
CA PRO A 245 -23.34 1.93 8.71
C PRO A 245 -24.56 1.05 8.90
N GLU A 246 -25.77 1.63 9.04
CA GLU A 246 -27.01 0.90 9.29
C GLU A 246 -27.66 0.33 8.01
N ASN A 247 -27.14 0.59 6.83
CA ASN A 247 -27.71 0.11 5.59
C ASN A 247 -27.22 -1.31 5.25
N GLU A 248 -28.07 -2.30 5.47
CA GLU A 248 -27.75 -3.72 5.23
C GLU A 248 -27.33 -4.02 3.80
N ALA A 249 -27.91 -3.33 2.79
CA ALA A 249 -27.53 -3.54 1.39
C ALA A 249 -26.11 -3.06 1.10
N ILE A 250 -25.72 -1.91 1.66
CA ILE A 250 -24.34 -1.39 1.53
C ILE A 250 -23.35 -2.30 2.24
N ALA A 251 -23.68 -2.72 3.46
CA ALA A 251 -22.85 -3.64 4.24
C ALA A 251 -22.68 -5.00 3.52
N PHE A 252 -23.77 -5.54 2.95
CA PHE A 252 -23.71 -6.78 2.16
C PHE A 252 -22.83 -6.65 0.94
N ILE A 253 -22.99 -5.60 0.11
CA ILE A 253 -22.15 -5.39 -1.07
C ILE A 253 -20.70 -5.19 -0.66
N ASN A 254 -20.43 -4.36 0.36
CA ASN A 254 -19.09 -4.12 0.87
C ASN A 254 -18.40 -5.42 1.34
N SER A 255 -19.14 -6.34 1.97
CA SER A 255 -18.61 -7.63 2.41
C SER A 255 -18.24 -8.59 1.26
N LYS A 256 -18.78 -8.38 0.06
CA LYS A 256 -18.52 -9.18 -1.15
C LYS A 256 -17.51 -8.54 -2.10
N LEU A 257 -17.17 -7.27 -1.89
CA LEU A 257 -16.21 -6.54 -2.71
C LEU A 257 -14.79 -6.83 -2.23
N ASP A 258 -14.11 -7.69 -2.96
CA ASP A 258 -12.66 -7.89 -2.83
C ASP A 258 -11.93 -7.14 -3.96
N VAL A 259 -10.92 -6.36 -3.59
CA VAL A 259 -10.16 -5.52 -4.53
C VAL A 259 -9.47 -6.35 -5.62
N GLY A 260 -8.94 -7.53 -5.25
CA GLY A 260 -8.28 -8.44 -6.19
C GLY A 260 -9.26 -9.04 -7.20
N LEU A 261 -10.43 -9.50 -6.72
CA LEU A 261 -11.47 -10.05 -7.60
C LEU A 261 -12.00 -8.99 -8.56
N VAL A 262 -12.26 -7.78 -8.08
CA VAL A 262 -12.65 -6.65 -8.94
C VAL A 262 -11.56 -6.37 -9.98
N ALA A 263 -10.29 -6.32 -9.58
CA ALA A 263 -9.18 -6.08 -10.50
C ALA A 263 -9.06 -7.17 -11.58
N ILE A 264 -9.34 -8.45 -11.27
CA ILE A 264 -9.37 -9.52 -12.28
C ILE A 264 -10.49 -9.28 -13.28
N VAL A 265 -11.71 -8.91 -12.83
CA VAL A 265 -12.82 -8.60 -13.74
C VAL A 265 -12.45 -7.48 -14.70
N PHE A 266 -11.85 -6.38 -14.17
CA PHE A 266 -11.40 -5.27 -15.01
C PHE A 266 -10.22 -5.66 -15.92
N SER A 267 -9.35 -6.58 -15.49
CA SER A 267 -8.28 -7.12 -16.33
C SER A 267 -8.84 -7.90 -17.53
N VAL A 268 -9.87 -8.70 -17.31
CA VAL A 268 -10.56 -9.43 -18.38
C VAL A 268 -11.24 -8.46 -19.37
N ILE A 269 -11.90 -7.42 -18.87
CA ILE A 269 -12.47 -6.36 -19.72
C ILE A 269 -11.37 -5.67 -20.54
N ALA A 270 -10.22 -5.36 -19.92
CA ALA A 270 -9.09 -4.76 -20.61
C ALA A 270 -8.50 -5.66 -21.71
N LEU A 271 -8.50 -6.99 -21.51
CA LEU A 271 -8.12 -7.97 -22.52
C LEU A 271 -9.12 -7.97 -23.71
N PHE A 272 -10.42 -8.02 -23.44
CA PHE A 272 -11.43 -7.98 -24.49
C PHE A 272 -11.40 -6.69 -25.32
N LEU A 273 -11.00 -5.59 -24.71
CA LEU A 273 -10.77 -4.30 -25.39
C LEU A 273 -9.41 -4.21 -26.09
N ASP A 274 -8.60 -5.25 -26.04
CA ASP A 274 -7.26 -5.31 -26.63
C ASP A 274 -6.41 -4.08 -26.27
N LEU A 275 -6.39 -3.73 -24.98
CA LEU A 275 -5.69 -2.51 -24.51
C LEU A 275 -4.18 -2.67 -24.48
N ALA A 276 -3.68 -3.90 -24.25
CA ALA A 276 -2.25 -4.25 -24.32
C ALA A 276 -2.05 -5.76 -24.48
N PRO A 277 -0.89 -6.22 -25.00
CA PRO A 277 -0.59 -7.64 -25.16
C PRO A 277 -0.51 -8.35 -23.81
N GLN A 278 -1.29 -9.41 -23.63
CA GLN A 278 -1.37 -10.19 -22.37
C GLN A 278 -0.02 -10.63 -21.85
N LYS A 279 0.87 -11.13 -22.75
CA LYS A 279 2.20 -11.64 -22.38
C LYS A 279 3.06 -10.57 -21.71
N GLU A 280 3.03 -9.33 -22.22
CA GLU A 280 3.78 -8.22 -21.66
C GLU A 280 3.22 -7.75 -20.32
N VAL A 281 1.89 -7.74 -20.19
CA VAL A 281 1.18 -7.38 -18.96
C VAL A 281 1.52 -8.36 -17.83
N ILE A 282 1.48 -9.68 -18.11
CA ILE A 282 1.82 -10.72 -17.13
C ILE A 282 3.31 -10.66 -16.75
N ALA A 283 4.20 -10.41 -17.70
CA ALA A 283 5.63 -10.34 -17.44
C ALA A 283 6.02 -9.18 -16.50
N ARG A 284 5.18 -8.14 -16.41
CA ARG A 284 5.40 -6.98 -15.53
C ARG A 284 4.81 -7.14 -14.12
N ILE A 285 4.21 -8.29 -13.79
CA ILE A 285 3.80 -8.59 -12.41
C ILE A 285 5.05 -8.58 -11.51
N PRO A 286 5.02 -7.91 -10.36
CA PRO A 286 6.18 -7.73 -9.49
C PRO A 286 6.46 -9.00 -8.65
N TRP A 287 6.82 -10.10 -9.30
CA TRP A 287 7.05 -11.41 -8.65
C TRP A 287 8.07 -11.35 -7.52
N ASN A 288 9.13 -10.56 -7.69
CA ASN A 288 10.13 -10.38 -6.63
C ASN A 288 9.53 -9.76 -5.37
N THR A 289 8.63 -8.78 -5.53
CA THR A 289 7.93 -8.14 -4.41
C THR A 289 6.96 -9.12 -3.76
N ILE A 290 6.21 -9.88 -4.55
CA ILE A 290 5.28 -10.90 -4.05
C ILE A 290 6.04 -11.94 -3.23
N LEU A 291 7.12 -12.51 -3.75
CA LEU A 291 7.95 -13.49 -3.03
C LEU A 291 8.53 -12.91 -1.73
N MET A 292 8.97 -11.64 -1.76
CA MET A 292 9.51 -10.98 -0.57
C MET A 292 8.44 -10.83 0.51
N ILE A 293 7.28 -10.30 0.17
CA ILE A 293 6.19 -10.05 1.12
C ILE A 293 5.65 -11.37 1.68
N CYS A 294 5.37 -12.33 0.80
CA CYS A 294 4.81 -13.60 1.23
C CYS A 294 5.82 -14.44 2.04
N GLY A 295 7.10 -14.42 1.67
CA GLY A 295 8.13 -15.11 2.42
C GLY A 295 8.33 -14.54 3.82
N VAL A 296 8.41 -13.21 3.93
CA VAL A 296 8.49 -12.55 5.24
C VAL A 296 7.19 -12.74 6.03
N GLY A 297 6.02 -12.69 5.36
CA GLY A 297 4.72 -12.95 5.96
C GLY A 297 4.64 -14.34 6.60
N MET A 298 5.17 -15.37 5.91
CA MET A 298 5.23 -16.72 6.45
C MET A 298 6.11 -16.81 7.72
N LEU A 299 7.24 -16.11 7.77
CA LEU A 299 8.09 -16.05 8.95
C LEU A 299 7.40 -15.27 10.10
N ILE A 300 6.65 -14.21 9.79
CA ILE A 300 5.83 -13.47 10.75
C ILE A 300 4.75 -14.36 11.32
N GLN A 301 4.07 -15.19 10.52
CA GLN A 301 3.06 -16.13 11.03
C GLN A 301 3.65 -17.17 11.99
N VAL A 302 4.86 -17.63 11.75
CA VAL A 302 5.61 -18.46 12.72
C VAL A 302 5.87 -17.68 14.01
N ALA A 303 6.23 -16.38 13.91
CA ALA A 303 6.43 -15.50 15.06
C ALA A 303 5.14 -15.28 15.88
N VAL A 304 3.99 -15.11 15.21
CA VAL A 304 2.66 -15.01 15.86
C VAL A 304 2.36 -16.27 16.64
N LYS A 305 2.50 -17.44 16.01
CA LYS A 305 2.27 -18.73 16.67
C LYS A 305 3.23 -19.01 17.85
N ALA A 306 4.42 -18.41 17.82
CA ALA A 306 5.38 -18.48 18.92
C ALA A 306 5.08 -17.49 20.08
N GLY A 307 4.03 -16.64 19.98
CA GLY A 307 3.72 -15.59 20.96
C GLY A 307 4.78 -14.47 20.99
N THR A 308 5.59 -14.33 19.94
CA THR A 308 6.69 -13.36 19.89
C THR A 308 6.18 -11.92 19.84
N LEU A 309 5.04 -11.70 19.17
CA LEU A 309 4.45 -10.36 19.05
C LEU A 309 3.90 -9.88 20.40
N ASP A 310 3.28 -10.75 21.18
CA ASP A 310 2.74 -10.42 22.50
C ASP A 310 3.88 -10.05 23.48
N GLN A 311 5.00 -10.77 23.40
CA GLN A 311 6.21 -10.45 24.18
C GLN A 311 6.82 -9.11 23.79
N LEU A 312 6.86 -8.79 22.48
CA LEU A 312 7.38 -7.49 22.01
C LEU A 312 6.42 -6.35 22.35
N ALA A 313 5.11 -6.54 22.22
CA ALA A 313 4.09 -5.57 22.61
C ALA A 313 4.17 -5.22 24.10
N GLY A 314 4.38 -6.23 24.95
CA GLY A 314 4.55 -6.04 26.40
C GLY A 314 5.82 -5.29 26.82
N THR A 315 6.84 -5.20 25.95
CA THR A 315 8.08 -4.45 26.20
C THR A 315 8.02 -2.98 25.76
N VAL A 316 7.02 -2.60 24.93
CA VAL A 316 6.87 -1.22 24.44
C VAL A 316 5.93 -0.44 25.37
N PRO A 317 6.38 0.60 26.10
CA PRO A 317 5.58 1.33 27.09
C PRO A 317 4.28 1.95 26.54
N LEU A 318 4.22 2.25 25.24
CA LEU A 318 3.04 2.79 24.54
C LEU A 318 1.93 1.75 24.37
N CYS A 319 2.25 0.49 24.10
CA CYS A 319 1.26 -0.59 23.98
C CYS A 319 0.64 -0.96 25.33
N ARG A 320 1.44 -0.92 26.41
CA ARG A 320 0.95 -1.18 27.77
C ARG A 320 -0.15 -0.20 28.22
N ARG A 321 -0.13 1.03 27.70
CA ARG A 321 -1.11 2.07 28.04
C ARG A 321 -2.45 1.85 27.32
N THR A 322 -2.44 1.24 26.14
CA THR A 322 -3.67 0.89 25.39
C THR A 322 -4.35 -0.37 25.91
N GLU A 323 -3.60 -1.39 26.33
CA GLU A 323 -4.17 -2.59 26.96
C GLU A 323 -4.84 -2.28 28.31
N ASN A 324 -4.21 -1.44 29.14
CA ASN A 324 -4.81 -1.02 30.41
C ASN A 324 -6.08 -0.18 30.21
N ASN A 325 -6.17 0.61 29.12
CA ASN A 325 -7.39 1.35 28.78
C ASN A 325 -8.48 0.47 28.15
N CYS A 326 -8.13 -0.58 27.40
CA CYS A 326 -9.10 -1.55 26.88
C CYS A 326 -9.61 -2.48 27.96
N SER A 327 -8.73 -2.96 28.84
CA SER A 327 -9.11 -3.84 29.96
C SER A 327 -10.03 -3.14 30.96
N SER A 328 -9.78 -1.85 31.26
CA SER A 328 -10.65 -1.09 32.19
C SER A 328 -12.04 -0.80 31.59
N LYS A 329 -12.13 -0.51 30.29
CA LYS A 329 -13.43 -0.31 29.62
C LYS A 329 -14.23 -1.60 29.46
N HIS A 330 -13.60 -2.75 29.27
CA HIS A 330 -14.29 -4.04 29.22
C HIS A 330 -14.75 -4.52 30.60
N ILE A 331 -14.03 -4.17 31.65
CA ILE A 331 -14.44 -4.52 33.04
C ILE A 331 -15.61 -3.64 33.48
N GLU A 332 -15.67 -2.36 33.11
CA GLU A 332 -16.82 -1.51 33.41
C GLU A 332 -18.08 -1.92 32.61
N THR A 333 -17.96 -2.35 31.36
CA THR A 333 -19.09 -2.85 30.56
C THR A 333 -19.58 -4.21 31.05
N PHE A 334 -18.70 -5.06 31.59
CA PHE A 334 -19.08 -6.36 32.17
C PHE A 334 -19.73 -6.24 33.53
N ASN A 335 -19.36 -5.25 34.34
CA ASN A 335 -20.00 -5.01 35.65
C ASN A 335 -21.38 -4.36 35.51
N THR A 336 -21.63 -3.55 34.47
CA THR A 336 -22.96 -2.94 34.25
C THR A 336 -23.98 -3.95 33.72
N THR A 337 -23.56 -5.02 33.06
CA THR A 337 -24.44 -6.11 32.59
C THR A 337 -24.72 -7.16 33.68
N ARG A 338 -23.86 -7.27 34.70
CA ARG A 338 -24.08 -8.24 35.80
C ARG A 338 -25.07 -7.78 36.86
N THR A 339 -25.27 -6.49 37.01
CA THR A 339 -26.29 -5.95 37.96
C THR A 339 -27.72 -5.99 37.42
N GLY A 340 -27.91 -6.27 36.11
CA GLY A 340 -29.24 -6.41 35.50
C GLY A 340 -29.85 -7.82 35.53
N CYS A 341 -29.06 -8.86 35.83
CA CYS A 341 -29.52 -10.26 35.75
C CYS A 341 -29.78 -10.97 37.10
N ILE A 342 -29.63 -10.31 38.26
CA ILE A 342 -29.89 -10.94 39.58
C ILE A 342 -31.32 -10.68 40.08
N GLY A 343 -32.14 -9.96 39.30
CA GLY A 343 -33.54 -9.63 39.69
C GLY A 343 -34.63 -10.61 39.24
N CYS A 344 -34.32 -11.75 38.60
CA CYS A 344 -35.36 -12.57 37.95
C CYS A 344 -35.40 -14.06 38.33
N ILE A 345 -34.75 -14.52 39.42
CA ILE A 345 -34.84 -15.93 39.86
C ILE A 345 -35.17 -15.99 41.38
N THR A 346 -36.23 -15.32 41.78
CA THR A 346 -36.91 -15.61 43.09
C THR A 346 -38.37 -15.26 42.97
N GLN A 347 -39.11 -15.99 42.14
CA GLN A 347 -40.55 -16.22 42.26
C GLN A 347 -40.99 -17.30 41.29
N ARG A 348 -41.00 -18.56 41.78
CA ARG A 348 -42.03 -19.61 41.63
C ARG A 348 -41.49 -20.89 42.22
N GLY A 349 -41.98 -21.12 43.33
CA GLY A 349 -42.82 -22.09 43.90
C GLY A 349 -42.30 -23.47 44.02
#